data_d8506e4f40ba2ff6180435e5e9fae5a8
#
_entry.id   d8506e4f40ba2ff6180435e5e9fae5a8
#
_cell.length_a   1.000
_cell.length_b   1.000
_cell.length_c   1.000
_cell.angle_alpha   90.00
_cell.angle_beta   90.00
_cell.angle_gamma   90.00
#
_symmetry.space_group_name_H-M   'P 1'
#
loop_
_entity.id
_entity.type
_entity.pdbx_description
1 polymer ?
#
loop_
_entity_poly.entity_id
_entity_poly.type
_entity_poly.pdbx_seq_one_letter_code
_entity_poly.pdbx_strand_id
1 'polypeptide(L)'
;ALPIYTEEGLNQLATNYIAAVGGTDNLKAIDACITRLRLTVADSARVNDTMCKRLGASGVVKLNKQTIQVIVGAKAESIGDAMKKVVARGPVAAASAEATPATAAPVAKPQAVPNAVSIAELVSPITGDVVALDQVPDEAFASKAVGDGVAVKPTDKIVVSPAAGTIVKIFNTNHAFCLETEKGAEIVVHMGIDTVALEGKGFKRLVEEGAQVSAGQPILEMDLDYLNANARSMISPVVCSNIDDFSGLIIKAQGHVVAGQTPLYEIKK
;
A
#
# COMPACT_ATOMS: atom_id res chain seq x y z
N ALA A 1 -12.75 12.62 15.65
CA ALA A 1 -11.81 12.62 14.53
C ALA A 1 -12.63 12.52 13.24
N LEU A 2 -12.32 13.33 12.22
CA LEU A 2 -12.94 13.23 10.91
C LEU A 2 -12.51 11.91 10.25
N PRO A 3 -13.38 11.21 9.51
CA PRO A 3 -12.98 10.01 8.76
C PRO A 3 -11.83 10.34 7.82
N ILE A 4 -10.78 9.54 7.84
CA ILE A 4 -9.54 9.74 7.05
C ILE A 4 -9.83 9.77 5.53
N TYR A 5 -10.93 9.17 5.09
CA TYR A 5 -11.35 9.09 3.68
C TYR A 5 -12.09 10.32 3.16
N THR A 6 -12.37 11.33 3.98
CA THR A 6 -12.89 12.62 3.49
C THR A 6 -11.72 13.52 3.07
N GLU A 7 -11.94 14.40 2.08
CA GLU A 7 -10.92 15.37 1.66
C GLU A 7 -10.40 16.20 2.85
N GLU A 8 -11.27 16.53 3.79
CA GLU A 8 -10.94 17.28 4.99
C GLU A 8 -10.09 16.45 5.96
N GLY A 9 -10.40 15.16 6.15
CA GLY A 9 -9.61 14.24 6.96
C GLY A 9 -8.22 14.01 6.38
N LEU A 10 -8.10 13.85 5.05
CA LEU A 10 -6.81 13.75 4.35
C LEU A 10 -5.98 15.03 4.46
N ASN A 11 -6.59 16.20 4.32
CA ASN A 11 -5.90 17.47 4.47
C ASN A 11 -5.39 17.67 5.90
N GLN A 12 -6.16 17.27 6.91
CA GLN A 12 -5.73 17.31 8.32
C GLN A 12 -4.57 16.34 8.57
N LEU A 13 -4.65 15.11 8.06
CA LEU A 13 -3.56 14.13 8.16
C LEU A 13 -2.29 14.63 7.47
N ALA A 14 -2.42 15.20 6.27
CA ALA A 14 -1.32 15.80 5.52
C ALA A 14 -0.65 16.95 6.30
N THR A 15 -1.45 17.84 6.91
CA THR A 15 -0.96 18.92 7.77
C THR A 15 -0.14 18.37 8.93
N ASN A 16 -0.62 17.32 9.57
CA ASN A 16 0.06 16.66 10.68
C ASN A 16 1.39 16.01 10.24
N TYR A 17 1.42 15.36 9.05
CA TYR A 17 2.67 14.83 8.50
C TYR A 17 3.68 15.95 8.16
N ILE A 18 3.23 17.06 7.57
CA ILE A 18 4.09 18.21 7.31
C ILE A 18 4.70 18.73 8.62
N ALA A 19 3.88 18.85 9.68
CA ALA A 19 4.39 19.25 10.99
C ALA A 19 5.39 18.24 11.58
N ALA A 20 5.11 16.92 11.42
CA ALA A 20 5.97 15.85 11.90
C ALA A 20 7.33 15.79 11.18
N VAL A 21 7.40 16.17 9.91
CA VAL A 21 8.67 16.24 9.17
C VAL A 21 9.43 17.56 9.31
N GLY A 22 8.98 18.43 10.23
CA GLY A 22 9.68 19.66 10.58
C GLY A 22 9.10 20.94 9.97
N GLY A 23 7.84 20.88 9.51
CA GLY A 23 7.14 22.01 8.90
C GLY A 23 7.50 22.24 7.44
N THR A 24 6.80 23.20 6.82
CA THR A 24 7.05 23.58 5.42
C THR A 24 8.46 24.11 5.19
N ASP A 25 9.09 24.72 6.20
CA ASP A 25 10.46 25.23 6.10
C ASP A 25 11.48 24.11 5.90
N ASN A 26 11.21 22.93 6.48
CA ASN A 26 12.04 21.74 6.33
C ASN A 26 11.71 20.95 5.07
N LEU A 27 10.47 20.99 4.59
CA LEU A 27 9.99 20.19 3.46
C LEU A 27 10.28 20.89 2.14
N LYS A 28 11.09 20.28 1.26
CA LYS A 28 11.55 20.87 -0.01
C LYS A 28 10.88 20.26 -1.23
N ALA A 29 10.60 18.95 -1.20
CA ALA A 29 9.87 18.27 -2.25
C ALA A 29 9.04 17.13 -1.66
N ILE A 30 7.89 16.87 -2.29
CA ILE A 30 6.96 15.81 -1.93
C ILE A 30 6.77 14.94 -3.16
N ASP A 31 7.14 13.68 -3.05
CA ASP A 31 6.80 12.62 -3.98
C ASP A 31 6.24 11.44 -3.19
N ALA A 32 5.49 10.57 -3.85
CA ALA A 32 4.90 9.40 -3.23
C ALA A 32 4.96 8.23 -4.20
N CYS A 33 5.24 7.06 -3.68
CA CYS A 33 4.96 5.81 -4.37
C CYS A 33 3.82 5.09 -3.63
N ILE A 34 3.50 3.88 -4.05
CA ILE A 34 2.35 3.11 -3.55
C ILE A 34 2.25 3.05 -2.02
N THR A 35 3.38 3.00 -1.32
CA THR A 35 3.40 2.78 0.13
C THR A 35 4.25 3.75 0.92
N ARG A 36 4.96 4.67 0.25
CA ARG A 36 5.93 5.56 0.88
C ARG A 36 5.78 6.99 0.39
N LEU A 37 5.77 7.92 1.31
CA LEU A 37 6.08 9.30 1.00
C LEU A 37 7.60 9.39 0.81
N ARG A 38 8.04 9.87 -0.33
CA ARG A 38 9.43 10.19 -0.63
C ARG A 38 9.62 11.69 -0.50
N LEU A 39 10.24 12.11 0.58
CA LEU A 39 10.32 13.52 0.92
C LEU A 39 11.77 14.01 0.83
N THR A 40 11.96 15.16 0.16
CA THR A 40 13.20 15.91 0.27
C THR A 40 13.01 16.95 1.37
N VAL A 41 13.93 16.96 2.35
CA VAL A 41 13.91 17.87 3.49
C VAL A 41 15.20 18.67 3.54
N ALA A 42 15.19 19.80 4.24
CA ALA A 42 16.43 20.58 4.49
C ALA A 42 17.36 19.85 5.46
N ASP A 43 16.79 19.23 6.50
CA ASP A 43 17.53 18.46 7.52
C ASP A 43 16.65 17.32 8.07
N SER A 44 17.09 16.08 7.86
CA SER A 44 16.40 14.88 8.36
C SER A 44 16.44 14.74 9.89
N ALA A 45 17.32 15.46 10.60
CA ALA A 45 17.34 15.50 12.05
C ALA A 45 16.10 16.19 12.64
N ARG A 46 15.44 17.08 11.88
CA ARG A 46 14.20 17.75 12.29
C ARG A 46 12.94 16.88 12.16
N VAL A 47 13.06 15.69 11.63
CA VAL A 47 11.94 14.77 11.43
C VAL A 47 11.65 14.04 12.74
N ASN A 48 10.39 14.13 13.18
CA ASN A 48 9.90 13.45 14.38
C ASN A 48 9.32 12.07 14.01
N ASP A 49 10.16 11.04 14.07
CA ASP A 49 9.81 9.65 13.72
C ASP A 49 8.67 9.13 14.58
N THR A 50 8.64 9.48 15.87
CA THR A 50 7.58 9.06 16.79
C THR A 50 6.23 9.65 16.39
N MET A 51 6.20 10.91 15.98
CA MET A 51 4.98 11.55 15.51
C MET A 51 4.51 10.94 14.20
N CYS A 52 5.40 10.66 13.24
CA CYS A 52 5.05 9.97 12.01
C CYS A 52 4.38 8.61 12.29
N LYS A 53 4.94 7.82 13.22
CA LYS A 53 4.35 6.54 13.64
C LYS A 53 2.98 6.71 14.29
N ARG A 54 2.76 7.73 15.13
CA ARG A 54 1.44 8.04 15.72
C ARG A 54 0.39 8.42 14.66
N LEU A 55 0.82 8.96 13.53
CA LEU A 55 -0.04 9.29 12.40
C LEU A 55 -0.33 8.08 11.49
N GLY A 56 0.16 6.89 11.85
CA GLY A 56 -0.07 5.65 11.14
C GLY A 56 1.07 5.22 10.20
N ALA A 57 2.26 5.85 10.29
CA ALA A 57 3.41 5.35 9.56
C ALA A 57 3.97 4.09 10.24
N SER A 58 4.22 3.03 9.47
CA SER A 58 4.91 1.83 9.93
C SER A 58 6.40 2.09 10.20
N GLY A 59 6.99 3.10 9.54
CA GLY A 59 8.39 3.47 9.75
C GLY A 59 8.81 4.76 9.05
N VAL A 60 9.97 5.26 9.44
CA VAL A 60 10.66 6.38 8.78
C VAL A 60 12.08 5.95 8.47
N VAL A 61 12.47 6.01 7.20
CA VAL A 61 13.81 5.66 6.73
C VAL A 61 14.51 6.96 6.31
N LYS A 62 15.62 7.29 6.96
CA LYS A 62 16.47 8.44 6.63
C LYS A 62 17.61 7.98 5.73
N LEU A 63 17.46 8.14 4.42
CA LEU A 63 18.46 7.70 3.43
C LEU A 63 19.74 8.56 3.51
N ASN A 64 19.58 9.86 3.77
CA ASN A 64 20.65 10.81 3.98
C ASN A 64 20.09 12.04 4.73
N LYS A 65 20.92 13.12 4.86
CA LYS A 65 20.51 14.36 5.56
C LYS A 65 19.33 15.07 4.91
N GLN A 66 19.05 14.83 3.64
CA GLN A 66 18.05 15.57 2.87
C GLN A 66 16.93 14.67 2.30
N THR A 67 17.07 13.36 2.34
CA THR A 67 16.10 12.43 1.76
C THR A 67 15.59 11.47 2.81
N ILE A 68 14.27 11.45 2.97
CA ILE A 68 13.59 10.53 3.88
C ILE A 68 12.45 9.79 3.15
N GLN A 69 12.12 8.63 3.67
CA GLN A 69 10.93 7.88 3.26
C GLN A 69 10.07 7.62 4.50
N VAL A 70 8.78 7.96 4.42
CA VAL A 70 7.80 7.65 5.47
C VAL A 70 6.89 6.56 4.92
N ILE A 71 6.91 5.38 5.54
CA ILE A 71 6.15 4.22 5.12
C ILE A 71 4.74 4.34 5.70
N VAL A 72 3.74 4.61 4.85
CA VAL A 72 2.35 4.88 5.26
C VAL A 72 1.33 3.93 4.62
N GLY A 73 1.82 2.88 3.93
CA GLY A 73 0.97 1.91 3.23
C GLY A 73 0.25 2.51 2.02
N ALA A 74 -0.84 1.88 1.60
CA ALA A 74 -1.58 2.23 0.37
C ALA A 74 -2.09 3.69 0.30
N LYS A 75 -2.04 4.42 1.40
CA LYS A 75 -2.47 5.84 1.50
C LYS A 75 -1.39 6.85 1.06
N ALA A 76 -0.18 6.39 0.71
CA ALA A 76 0.97 7.26 0.47
C ALA A 76 0.71 8.30 -0.63
N GLU A 77 0.17 7.90 -1.78
CA GLU A 77 -0.13 8.82 -2.88
C GLU A 77 -1.18 9.86 -2.47
N SER A 78 -2.29 9.42 -1.85
CA SER A 78 -3.36 10.31 -1.38
C SER A 78 -2.86 11.32 -0.34
N ILE A 79 -2.02 10.88 0.60
CA ILE A 79 -1.39 11.74 1.60
C ILE A 79 -0.40 12.70 0.92
N GLY A 80 0.42 12.22 -0.02
CA GLY A 80 1.38 13.03 -0.77
C GLY A 80 0.70 14.15 -1.56
N ASP A 81 -0.40 13.85 -2.25
CA ASP A 81 -1.18 14.84 -3.00
C ASP A 81 -1.88 15.84 -2.07
N ALA A 82 -2.42 15.38 -0.94
CA ALA A 82 -2.98 16.26 0.08
C ALA A 82 -1.88 17.17 0.69
N MET A 83 -0.67 16.65 0.93
CA MET A 83 0.47 17.45 1.42
C MET A 83 0.86 18.54 0.40
N LYS A 84 0.90 18.24 -0.90
CA LYS A 84 1.15 19.23 -1.96
C LYS A 84 0.09 20.34 -1.93
N LYS A 85 -1.21 19.97 -1.82
CA LYS A 85 -2.32 20.92 -1.71
C LYS A 85 -2.21 21.79 -0.45
N VAL A 86 -1.87 21.20 0.70
CA VAL A 86 -1.70 21.93 1.97
C VAL A 86 -0.55 22.93 1.88
N VAL A 87 0.62 22.51 1.38
CA VAL A 87 1.79 23.39 1.19
C VAL A 87 1.46 24.56 0.26
N ALA A 88 0.68 24.33 -0.80
CA ALA A 88 0.24 25.39 -1.72
C ALA A 88 -0.70 26.41 -1.05
N ARG A 89 -1.41 26.05 0.04
CA ARG A 89 -2.32 26.95 0.78
C ARG A 89 -1.61 27.84 1.80
N GLY A 90 -0.39 27.50 2.21
CA GLY A 90 0.38 28.31 3.15
C GLY A 90 1.31 27.51 4.08
N PRO A 91 2.08 28.21 4.91
CA PRO A 91 3.07 27.59 5.78
C PRO A 91 2.42 26.77 6.91
N VAL A 92 2.99 25.59 7.17
CA VAL A 92 2.68 24.72 8.32
C VAL A 92 3.89 24.70 9.23
N ALA A 93 3.71 25.05 10.51
CA ALA A 93 4.78 25.03 11.50
C ALA A 93 5.23 23.59 11.84
N ALA A 94 6.48 23.44 12.27
CA ALA A 94 6.98 22.20 12.84
C ALA A 94 6.22 21.87 14.15
N ALA A 95 6.00 20.57 14.40
CA ALA A 95 5.44 20.14 15.68
C ALA A 95 6.44 20.41 16.81
N SER A 96 5.99 21.11 17.87
CA SER A 96 6.79 21.25 19.07
C SER A 96 6.99 19.89 19.76
N ALA A 97 8.22 19.65 20.24
CA ALA A 97 8.61 18.41 20.88
C ALA A 97 8.09 18.35 22.34
N GLU A 98 6.78 18.31 22.49
CA GLU A 98 6.16 17.93 23.77
C GLU A 98 5.34 16.67 23.57
N ALA A 99 5.93 15.54 23.90
CA ALA A 99 5.25 14.27 23.94
C ALA A 99 5.74 13.42 25.10
N THR A 100 4.90 13.32 26.11
CA THR A 100 4.95 12.28 27.14
C THR A 100 5.12 10.90 26.51
N PRO A 101 6.00 10.04 27.01
CA PRO A 101 6.26 8.74 26.41
C PRO A 101 5.07 7.79 26.68
N ALA A 102 4.35 7.42 25.64
CA ALA A 102 3.53 6.22 25.69
C ALA A 102 4.41 5.05 25.26
N THR A 103 4.58 4.11 26.16
CA THR A 103 5.36 2.88 26.07
C THR A 103 4.95 2.08 24.84
N ALA A 104 5.82 1.98 23.86
CA ALA A 104 5.66 1.03 22.76
C ALA A 104 6.01 -0.35 23.28
N ALA A 105 5.02 -1.25 23.33
CA ALA A 105 5.27 -2.67 23.52
C ALA A 105 5.96 -3.25 22.26
N PRO A 106 6.89 -4.20 22.40
CA PRO A 106 7.55 -4.80 21.25
C PRO A 106 6.54 -5.60 20.44
N VAL A 107 6.47 -5.33 19.15
CA VAL A 107 5.65 -6.08 18.19
C VAL A 107 6.23 -7.50 18.10
N ALA A 108 5.51 -8.47 18.67
CA ALA A 108 5.79 -9.87 18.50
C ALA A 108 5.44 -10.30 17.07
N LYS A 109 6.31 -11.11 16.45
CA LYS A 109 6.03 -11.77 15.17
C LYS A 109 4.70 -12.53 15.24
N PRO A 110 3.86 -12.52 14.20
CA PRO A 110 2.63 -13.30 14.20
C PRO A 110 2.93 -14.79 14.33
N GLN A 111 2.56 -15.38 15.45
CA GLN A 111 2.46 -16.83 15.58
C GLN A 111 1.06 -17.23 15.13
N ALA A 112 0.98 -18.29 14.32
CA ALA A 112 -0.29 -18.87 13.90
C ALA A 112 -1.15 -19.21 15.14
N VAL A 113 -2.32 -18.56 15.27
CA VAL A 113 -3.26 -18.78 16.37
C VAL A 113 -4.31 -19.79 15.90
N PRO A 114 -4.40 -20.99 16.49
CA PRO A 114 -5.24 -22.09 15.96
C PRO A 114 -6.76 -21.83 16.00
N ASN A 115 -7.24 -20.79 16.69
CA ASN A 115 -8.67 -20.49 16.90
C ASN A 115 -9.12 -19.12 16.38
N ALA A 116 -8.35 -18.44 15.54
CA ALA A 116 -8.76 -17.16 14.97
C ALA A 116 -9.88 -17.34 13.92
N VAL A 117 -10.93 -16.51 14.01
CA VAL A 117 -12.06 -16.54 13.09
C VAL A 117 -11.60 -16.01 11.71
N SER A 118 -11.99 -16.70 10.63
CA SER A 118 -11.79 -16.18 9.27
C SER A 118 -12.63 -14.92 9.05
N ILE A 119 -11.99 -13.86 8.60
CA ILE A 119 -12.69 -12.62 8.26
C ILE A 119 -12.77 -12.38 6.76
N ALA A 120 -11.79 -12.87 5.99
CA ALA A 120 -11.80 -12.81 4.53
C ALA A 120 -11.01 -13.98 3.96
N GLU A 121 -11.59 -14.68 3.00
CA GLU A 121 -10.88 -15.58 2.11
C GLU A 121 -10.73 -14.88 0.77
N LEU A 122 -9.50 -14.76 0.29
CA LEU A 122 -9.19 -14.12 -0.97
C LEU A 122 -8.95 -15.19 -2.04
N VAL A 123 -9.60 -15.02 -3.18
CA VAL A 123 -9.25 -15.77 -4.40
C VAL A 123 -8.09 -15.10 -5.12
N SER A 124 -7.34 -15.83 -5.94
CA SER A 124 -6.29 -15.23 -6.75
C SER A 124 -6.88 -14.16 -7.69
N PRO A 125 -6.35 -12.94 -7.68
CA PRO A 125 -6.77 -11.92 -8.65
C PRO A 125 -6.16 -12.14 -10.04
N ILE A 126 -5.17 -13.01 -10.17
CA ILE A 126 -4.35 -13.20 -11.37
C ILE A 126 -4.20 -14.70 -11.61
N THR A 127 -4.39 -15.15 -12.86
CA THR A 127 -4.03 -16.50 -13.28
C THR A 127 -2.52 -16.56 -13.48
N GLY A 128 -1.85 -17.54 -12.85
CA GLY A 128 -0.40 -17.67 -12.93
C GLY A 128 0.20 -18.53 -11.83
N ASP A 129 1.49 -18.40 -11.61
CA ASP A 129 2.23 -19.19 -10.64
C ASP A 129 2.49 -18.40 -9.36
N VAL A 130 2.18 -18.99 -8.22
CA VAL A 130 2.40 -18.37 -6.89
C VAL A 130 3.89 -18.25 -6.61
N VAL A 131 4.30 -17.08 -6.14
CA VAL A 131 5.66 -16.74 -5.75
C VAL A 131 5.65 -16.21 -4.31
N ALA A 132 6.56 -16.64 -3.48
CA ALA A 132 6.68 -16.14 -2.12
C ALA A 132 7.13 -14.65 -2.15
N LEU A 133 6.67 -13.84 -1.17
CA LEU A 133 6.99 -12.40 -1.15
C LEU A 133 8.48 -12.10 -1.07
N ASP A 134 9.26 -12.94 -0.37
CA ASP A 134 10.72 -12.81 -0.25
C ASP A 134 11.48 -13.00 -1.58
N GLN A 135 10.82 -13.55 -2.60
CA GLN A 135 11.37 -13.72 -3.95
C GLN A 135 10.98 -12.57 -4.90
N VAL A 136 10.15 -11.63 -4.46
CA VAL A 136 9.80 -10.45 -5.25
C VAL A 136 11.02 -9.55 -5.37
N PRO A 137 11.41 -9.10 -6.58
CA PRO A 137 12.59 -8.25 -6.78
C PRO A 137 12.33 -6.77 -6.40
N ASP A 138 11.72 -6.57 -5.26
CA ASP A 138 11.46 -5.27 -4.62
C ASP A 138 11.51 -5.44 -3.11
N GLU A 139 12.39 -4.68 -2.44
CA GLU A 139 12.64 -4.80 -1.01
C GLU A 139 11.41 -4.45 -0.15
N ALA A 140 10.53 -3.54 -0.62
CA ALA A 140 9.35 -3.16 0.12
C ALA A 140 8.35 -4.32 0.24
N PHE A 141 8.18 -5.11 -0.82
CA PHE A 141 7.35 -6.31 -0.80
C PHE A 141 8.09 -7.49 -0.14
N ALA A 142 9.35 -7.72 -0.50
CA ALA A 142 10.13 -8.84 0.05
C ALA A 142 10.30 -8.77 1.57
N SER A 143 10.47 -7.57 2.14
CA SER A 143 10.54 -7.34 3.58
C SER A 143 9.19 -7.26 4.28
N LYS A 144 8.07 -7.41 3.54
CA LYS A 144 6.69 -7.24 4.04
C LYS A 144 6.39 -5.83 4.59
N ALA A 145 7.17 -4.82 4.23
CA ALA A 145 6.95 -3.44 4.68
C ALA A 145 5.66 -2.81 4.11
N VAL A 146 5.10 -3.41 3.05
CA VAL A 146 3.84 -3.01 2.39
C VAL A 146 2.64 -3.74 2.98
N GLY A 147 2.86 -4.85 3.67
CA GLY A 147 1.85 -5.78 4.14
C GLY A 147 2.29 -7.22 3.92
N ASP A 148 1.49 -8.18 4.35
CA ASP A 148 1.77 -9.61 4.18
C ASP A 148 0.82 -10.24 3.15
N GLY A 149 1.28 -11.31 2.48
CA GLY A 149 0.54 -12.00 1.44
C GLY A 149 1.44 -12.88 0.59
N VAL A 150 1.14 -12.93 -0.70
CA VAL A 150 1.94 -13.66 -1.72
C VAL A 150 2.06 -12.81 -2.99
N ALA A 151 2.87 -13.26 -3.94
CA ALA A 151 2.86 -12.73 -5.30
C ALA A 151 2.41 -13.80 -6.29
N VAL A 152 1.97 -13.37 -7.49
CA VAL A 152 1.63 -14.25 -8.60
C VAL A 152 2.37 -13.78 -9.84
N LYS A 153 3.04 -14.69 -10.54
CA LYS A 153 3.62 -14.43 -11.86
C LYS A 153 2.55 -14.69 -12.92
N PRO A 154 2.03 -13.65 -13.61
CA PRO A 154 0.88 -13.78 -14.48
C PRO A 154 1.16 -14.64 -15.73
N THR A 155 0.15 -15.44 -16.11
CA THR A 155 0.09 -16.17 -17.38
C THR A 155 -1.16 -15.82 -18.20
N ASP A 156 -2.08 -15.00 -17.64
CA ASP A 156 -3.28 -14.51 -18.30
C ASP A 156 -3.39 -12.98 -18.11
N LYS A 157 -4.09 -12.33 -19.03
CA LYS A 157 -4.19 -10.87 -19.13
C LYS A 157 -5.23 -10.24 -18.20
N ILE A 158 -6.21 -11.00 -17.70
CA ILE A 158 -7.31 -10.44 -16.90
C ILE A 158 -6.95 -10.46 -15.42
N VAL A 159 -7.08 -9.28 -14.79
CA VAL A 159 -6.95 -9.11 -13.34
C VAL A 159 -8.34 -8.90 -12.77
N VAL A 160 -8.68 -9.71 -11.76
CA VAL A 160 -9.99 -9.68 -11.11
C VAL A 160 -9.91 -9.24 -9.65
N SER A 161 -11.04 -8.90 -9.06
CA SER A 161 -11.11 -8.62 -7.62
C SER A 161 -10.86 -9.89 -6.80
N PRO A 162 -9.94 -9.86 -5.81
CA PRO A 162 -9.67 -11.02 -4.96
C PRO A 162 -10.76 -11.31 -3.93
N ALA A 163 -11.63 -10.34 -3.64
CA ALA A 163 -12.73 -10.47 -2.70
C ALA A 163 -13.88 -9.52 -3.07
N ALA A 164 -15.03 -9.66 -2.42
CA ALA A 164 -16.07 -8.63 -2.44
C ALA A 164 -15.63 -7.41 -1.60
N GLY A 165 -15.96 -6.21 -2.08
CA GLY A 165 -15.60 -4.97 -1.40
C GLY A 165 -15.69 -3.74 -2.29
N THR A 166 -15.03 -2.66 -1.86
CA THR A 166 -14.96 -1.39 -2.57
C THR A 166 -13.57 -1.17 -3.15
N ILE A 167 -13.50 -0.79 -4.42
CA ILE A 167 -12.25 -0.30 -5.02
C ILE A 167 -11.98 1.10 -4.47
N VAL A 168 -11.12 1.20 -3.46
CA VAL A 168 -10.82 2.50 -2.81
C VAL A 168 -9.81 3.32 -3.58
N LYS A 169 -8.98 2.68 -4.40
CA LYS A 169 -8.00 3.34 -5.25
C LYS A 169 -7.68 2.51 -6.49
N ILE A 170 -7.56 3.16 -7.64
CA ILE A 170 -6.83 2.66 -8.82
C ILE A 170 -5.79 3.71 -9.17
N PHE A 171 -4.51 3.34 -9.19
CA PHE A 171 -3.43 4.28 -9.46
C PHE A 171 -3.52 4.82 -10.90
N ASN A 172 -3.14 6.08 -11.12
CA ASN A 172 -3.32 6.77 -12.40
C ASN A 172 -2.68 6.04 -13.60
N THR A 173 -1.61 5.30 -13.36
CA THR A 173 -0.93 4.44 -14.33
C THR A 173 -1.50 3.03 -14.40
N ASN A 174 -2.61 2.74 -13.72
CA ASN A 174 -3.32 1.45 -13.69
C ASN A 174 -2.46 0.23 -13.31
N HIS A 175 -1.24 0.45 -12.77
CA HIS A 175 -0.31 -0.63 -12.41
C HIS A 175 -0.66 -1.28 -11.06
N ALA A 176 -1.55 -0.68 -10.28
CA ALA A 176 -2.01 -1.20 -8.99
C ALA A 176 -3.42 -0.72 -8.66
N PHE A 177 -4.11 -1.47 -7.80
CA PHE A 177 -5.34 -1.03 -7.15
C PHE A 177 -5.40 -1.48 -5.69
N CYS A 178 -6.23 -0.79 -4.91
CA CYS A 178 -6.53 -1.12 -3.52
C CYS A 178 -8.02 -1.45 -3.40
N LEU A 179 -8.31 -2.57 -2.76
CA LEU A 179 -9.65 -3.05 -2.42
C LEU A 179 -9.79 -3.03 -0.90
N GLU A 180 -10.86 -2.43 -0.39
CA GLU A 180 -11.28 -2.56 1.00
C GLU A 180 -12.43 -3.58 1.08
N THR A 181 -12.24 -4.65 1.83
CA THR A 181 -13.27 -5.65 2.07
C THR A 181 -14.31 -5.14 3.08
N GLU A 182 -15.51 -5.74 3.12
CA GLU A 182 -16.57 -5.37 4.09
C GLU A 182 -16.12 -5.43 5.56
N LYS A 183 -15.11 -6.24 5.87
CA LYS A 183 -14.55 -6.38 7.23
C LYS A 183 -13.27 -5.56 7.45
N GLY A 184 -12.99 -4.62 6.56
CA GLY A 184 -11.93 -3.62 6.71
C GLY A 184 -10.52 -4.12 6.39
N ALA A 185 -10.36 -5.26 5.71
CA ALA A 185 -9.06 -5.65 5.19
C ALA A 185 -8.74 -4.85 3.91
N GLU A 186 -7.59 -4.17 3.91
CA GLU A 186 -7.09 -3.39 2.77
C GLU A 186 -6.16 -4.26 1.92
N ILE A 187 -6.60 -4.61 0.72
CA ILE A 187 -5.86 -5.48 -0.20
C ILE A 187 -5.24 -4.65 -1.32
N VAL A 188 -3.93 -4.74 -1.47
CA VAL A 188 -3.18 -4.14 -2.56
C VAL A 188 -2.84 -5.23 -3.58
N VAL A 189 -3.25 -5.02 -4.83
CA VAL A 189 -2.86 -5.83 -5.98
C VAL A 189 -1.98 -4.98 -6.87
N HIS A 190 -0.72 -5.38 -7.03
CA HIS A 190 0.30 -4.64 -7.78
C HIS A 190 0.77 -5.46 -8.98
N MET A 191 0.53 -4.99 -10.19
CA MET A 191 0.87 -5.71 -11.42
C MET A 191 2.30 -5.43 -11.85
N GLY A 192 3.18 -6.40 -11.61
CA GLY A 192 4.61 -6.32 -11.90
C GLY A 192 5.39 -5.37 -10.99
N ILE A 193 6.67 -5.20 -11.24
CA ILE A 193 7.59 -4.34 -10.48
C ILE A 193 8.12 -3.24 -11.40
N ASP A 194 8.17 -2.01 -10.88
CA ASP A 194 8.56 -0.77 -11.58
C ASP A 194 7.65 -0.41 -12.78
N THR A 195 6.48 -1.03 -12.89
CA THR A 195 5.51 -0.81 -13.99
C THR A 195 4.87 0.59 -13.95
N VAL A 196 4.99 1.32 -12.85
CA VAL A 196 4.62 2.75 -12.76
C VAL A 196 5.35 3.59 -13.81
N ALA A 197 6.60 3.24 -14.13
CA ALA A 197 7.43 3.94 -15.11
C ALA A 197 6.92 3.78 -16.57
N LEU A 198 6.00 2.86 -16.82
CA LEU A 198 5.36 2.67 -18.12
C LEU A 198 4.21 3.65 -18.39
N GLU A 199 3.89 4.53 -17.41
CA GLU A 199 2.90 5.60 -17.55
C GLU A 199 1.51 5.10 -17.99
N GLY A 200 1.13 3.89 -17.56
CA GLY A 200 -0.15 3.25 -17.87
C GLY A 200 -0.18 2.45 -19.17
N LYS A 201 0.88 2.45 -19.96
CA LYS A 201 0.97 1.62 -21.17
C LYS A 201 0.96 0.14 -20.79
N GLY A 202 0.19 -0.65 -21.51
CA GLY A 202 0.02 -2.08 -21.23
C GLY A 202 -1.07 -2.38 -20.18
N PHE A 203 -1.79 -1.37 -19.67
CA PHE A 203 -2.90 -1.55 -18.73
C PHE A 203 -4.18 -0.89 -19.23
N LYS A 204 -5.30 -1.58 -19.08
CA LYS A 204 -6.63 -1.06 -19.39
C LYS A 204 -7.54 -1.23 -18.18
N ARG A 205 -8.08 -0.12 -17.69
CA ARG A 205 -9.04 -0.08 -16.58
C ARG A 205 -10.42 -0.55 -17.06
N LEU A 206 -11.08 -1.39 -16.25
CA LEU A 206 -12.42 -1.93 -16.52
C LEU A 206 -13.46 -1.45 -15.49
N VAL A 207 -13.03 -0.91 -14.35
CA VAL A 207 -13.88 -0.34 -13.28
C VAL A 207 -13.30 0.99 -12.80
N GLU A 208 -14.10 1.79 -12.11
CA GLU A 208 -13.68 3.08 -11.55
C GLU A 208 -13.47 3.01 -10.03
N GLU A 209 -12.74 3.99 -9.48
CA GLU A 209 -12.63 4.18 -8.02
C GLU A 209 -14.02 4.38 -7.41
N GLY A 210 -14.24 3.81 -6.22
CA GLY A 210 -15.54 3.81 -5.53
C GLY A 210 -16.48 2.68 -5.95
N ALA A 211 -16.14 1.88 -6.97
CA ALA A 211 -16.97 0.78 -7.41
C ALA A 211 -17.07 -0.33 -6.34
N GLN A 212 -18.30 -0.79 -6.11
CA GLN A 212 -18.55 -2.04 -5.38
C GLN A 212 -18.33 -3.22 -6.31
N VAL A 213 -17.50 -4.17 -5.91
CA VAL A 213 -17.12 -5.32 -6.73
C VAL A 213 -17.33 -6.63 -6.00
N SER A 214 -17.57 -7.69 -6.75
CA SER A 214 -17.63 -9.06 -6.24
C SER A 214 -16.28 -9.76 -6.45
N ALA A 215 -15.99 -10.79 -5.67
CA ALA A 215 -14.85 -11.68 -5.92
C ALA A 215 -14.91 -12.23 -7.35
N GLY A 216 -13.77 -12.22 -8.07
CA GLY A 216 -13.69 -12.69 -9.45
C GLY A 216 -14.19 -11.68 -10.50
N GLN A 217 -14.71 -10.51 -10.12
CA GLN A 217 -15.10 -9.49 -11.09
C GLN A 217 -13.85 -8.87 -11.77
N PRO A 218 -13.82 -8.74 -13.12
CA PRO A 218 -12.72 -8.10 -13.83
C PRO A 218 -12.52 -6.63 -13.40
N ILE A 219 -11.27 -6.26 -13.10
CA ILE A 219 -10.87 -4.93 -12.66
C ILE A 219 -9.97 -4.26 -13.70
N LEU A 220 -9.00 -5.00 -14.24
CA LEU A 220 -8.01 -4.50 -15.18
C LEU A 220 -7.70 -5.55 -16.25
N GLU A 221 -7.24 -5.11 -17.40
CA GLU A 221 -6.67 -5.94 -18.46
C GLU A 221 -5.22 -5.56 -18.69
N MET A 222 -4.32 -6.55 -18.82
CA MET A 222 -2.88 -6.40 -19.06
C MET A 222 -2.53 -6.81 -20.48
N ASP A 223 -1.70 -6.04 -21.15
CA ASP A 223 -0.96 -6.47 -22.35
C ASP A 223 0.32 -7.17 -21.90
N LEU A 224 0.25 -8.49 -21.67
CA LEU A 224 1.38 -9.26 -21.13
C LEU A 224 2.61 -9.24 -22.04
N ASP A 225 2.45 -9.19 -23.36
CA ASP A 225 3.57 -9.16 -24.29
C ASP A 225 4.32 -7.84 -24.14
N TYR A 226 3.59 -6.72 -24.12
CA TYR A 226 4.19 -5.41 -23.89
C TYR A 226 4.83 -5.31 -22.50
N LEU A 227 4.12 -5.74 -21.45
CA LEU A 227 4.59 -5.63 -20.08
C LEU A 227 5.81 -6.52 -19.81
N ASN A 228 5.84 -7.76 -20.31
CA ASN A 228 7.02 -8.63 -20.20
C ASN A 228 8.25 -8.07 -20.91
N ALA A 229 8.06 -7.33 -22.00
CA ALA A 229 9.16 -6.71 -22.74
C ALA A 229 9.71 -5.43 -22.08
N ASN A 230 8.92 -4.73 -21.27
CA ASN A 230 9.24 -3.38 -20.77
C ASN A 230 9.31 -3.25 -19.26
N ALA A 231 8.67 -4.14 -18.48
CA ALA A 231 8.72 -4.12 -17.02
C ALA A 231 9.98 -4.82 -16.51
N ARG A 232 10.45 -4.40 -15.32
CA ARG A 232 11.56 -5.07 -14.62
C ARG A 232 11.22 -6.51 -14.25
N SER A 233 9.98 -6.76 -13.85
CA SER A 233 9.45 -8.08 -13.52
C SER A 233 7.93 -8.03 -13.57
N MET A 234 7.28 -9.11 -14.00
CA MET A 234 5.83 -9.26 -13.93
C MET A 234 5.36 -10.04 -12.69
N ILE A 235 6.25 -10.37 -11.77
CA ILE A 235 5.84 -10.89 -10.45
C ILE A 235 4.99 -9.82 -9.77
N SER A 236 3.74 -10.17 -9.45
CA SER A 236 2.67 -9.26 -9.06
C SER A 236 2.24 -9.53 -7.61
N PRO A 237 2.65 -8.70 -6.64
CA PRO A 237 2.27 -8.83 -5.25
C PRO A 237 0.76 -8.66 -5.01
N VAL A 238 0.22 -9.49 -4.13
CA VAL A 238 -1.16 -9.45 -3.60
C VAL A 238 -1.04 -9.49 -2.07
N VAL A 239 -1.17 -8.34 -1.43
CA VAL A 239 -0.89 -8.20 0.00
C VAL A 239 -2.03 -7.53 0.76
N CYS A 240 -2.21 -7.89 2.03
CA CYS A 240 -3.03 -7.15 2.98
C CYS A 240 -2.16 -6.05 3.62
N SER A 241 -2.42 -4.78 3.31
CA SER A 241 -1.57 -3.67 3.74
C SER A 241 -1.75 -3.31 5.22
N ASN A 242 -2.92 -3.58 5.78
CA ASN A 242 -3.21 -3.38 7.20
C ASN A 242 -3.25 -4.69 7.99
N ILE A 243 -2.38 -5.64 7.65
CA ILE A 243 -2.35 -6.98 8.29
C ILE A 243 -2.13 -6.90 9.82
N ASP A 244 -1.49 -5.84 10.30
CA ASP A 244 -1.27 -5.61 11.74
C ASP A 244 -2.57 -5.35 12.53
N ASP A 245 -3.68 -5.03 11.87
CA ASP A 245 -5.01 -4.89 12.48
C ASP A 245 -5.68 -6.26 12.72
N PHE A 246 -5.06 -7.34 12.27
CA PHE A 246 -5.56 -8.71 12.27
C PHE A 246 -4.58 -9.67 12.97
N SER A 247 -5.03 -10.89 13.26
CA SER A 247 -4.19 -11.92 13.87
C SER A 247 -3.14 -12.50 12.92
N GLY A 248 -3.28 -12.26 11.62
CA GLY A 248 -2.39 -12.72 10.54
C GLY A 248 -3.14 -13.33 9.37
N LEU A 249 -2.41 -13.98 8.48
CA LEU A 249 -2.98 -14.68 7.32
C LEU A 249 -2.43 -16.11 7.18
N ILE A 250 -3.21 -16.93 6.49
CA ILE A 250 -2.84 -18.31 6.16
C ILE A 250 -2.81 -18.46 4.64
N ILE A 251 -1.64 -18.75 4.07
CA ILE A 251 -1.49 -19.03 2.65
C ILE A 251 -2.18 -20.34 2.32
N LYS A 252 -3.05 -20.34 1.31
CA LYS A 252 -3.83 -21.50 0.83
C LYS A 252 -3.28 -22.06 -0.48
N ALA A 253 -2.74 -21.22 -1.34
CA ALA A 253 -2.29 -21.59 -2.67
C ALA A 253 -0.79 -21.85 -2.76
N GLN A 254 -0.44 -22.84 -3.60
CA GLN A 254 0.92 -23.12 -4.07
C GLN A 254 0.85 -23.54 -5.54
N GLY A 255 1.91 -23.26 -6.31
CA GLY A 255 1.96 -23.59 -7.73
C GLY A 255 1.02 -22.73 -8.56
N HIS A 256 0.35 -23.33 -9.54
CA HIS A 256 -0.51 -22.60 -10.47
C HIS A 256 -1.89 -22.28 -9.87
N VAL A 257 -2.35 -21.05 -10.08
CA VAL A 257 -3.65 -20.54 -9.60
C VAL A 257 -4.45 -19.94 -10.74
N VAL A 258 -5.78 -19.99 -10.63
CA VAL A 258 -6.72 -19.42 -11.60
C VAL A 258 -7.44 -18.23 -10.97
N ALA A 259 -7.44 -17.10 -11.69
CA ALA A 259 -8.07 -15.86 -11.26
C ALA A 259 -9.56 -16.04 -10.94
N GLY A 260 -10.00 -15.52 -9.80
CA GLY A 260 -11.39 -15.59 -9.34
C GLY A 260 -11.86 -16.97 -8.86
N GLN A 261 -11.00 -17.99 -8.87
CA GLN A 261 -11.39 -19.37 -8.56
C GLN A 261 -10.56 -20.00 -7.44
N THR A 262 -9.23 -19.87 -7.52
CA THR A 262 -8.34 -20.54 -6.56
C THR A 262 -8.20 -19.70 -5.29
N PRO A 263 -8.53 -20.24 -4.09
CA PRO A 263 -8.24 -19.55 -2.82
C PRO A 263 -6.75 -19.26 -2.68
N LEU A 264 -6.38 -18.01 -2.48
CA LEU A 264 -5.00 -17.56 -2.41
C LEU A 264 -4.47 -17.53 -0.97
N TYR A 265 -5.16 -16.82 -0.11
CA TYR A 265 -4.91 -16.81 1.33
C TYR A 265 -6.16 -16.34 2.12
N GLU A 266 -6.13 -16.59 3.40
CA GLU A 266 -7.21 -16.30 4.34
C GLU A 266 -6.69 -15.37 5.45
N ILE A 267 -7.42 -14.29 5.77
CA ILE A 267 -7.11 -13.36 6.84
C ILE A 267 -7.86 -13.78 8.12
N LYS A 268 -7.18 -13.76 9.24
CA LYS A 268 -7.68 -14.17 10.56
C LYS A 268 -7.76 -13.01 11.54
N LYS A 269 -8.79 -13.05 12.41
CA LYS A 269 -8.97 -12.10 13.50
C LYS A 269 -9.11 -12.81 14.85
#